data_639035297a988d194b8a646457bc63e8
#
_entry.id   639035297a988d194b8a646457bc63e8
#
_cell.length_a   1.000
_cell.length_b   1.000
_cell.length_c   1.000
_cell.angle_alpha   90.00
_cell.angle_beta   90.00
_cell.angle_gamma   90.00
#
_symmetry.space_group_name_H-M   'P 1'
#
loop_
_entity.id
_entity.type
_entity.pdbx_description
1 polymer ?
#
loop_
_entity_poly.entity_id
_entity_poly.type
_entity_poly.pdbx_seq_one_letter_code
_entity_poly.pdbx_strand_id
1 'polypeptide(L)'
;MATSKSRFGLVLNGITGNGKTTLVKAMQNFYNICKFKNPLNEEEAVFYTHASITFLTSKELYHLYAQDNKRFDRCMNTFILAIDDLGTEESDFCQYGNRYKPLEELLSYRYERMLPTIVTTNLSGKAIREKYGDRLADRFNEMMQVVTMPDINFRTPQTE
;
A
#
# COMPACT_ATOMS: atom_id res chain seq x y z
N MET A 1 -17.28 -13.60 -22.44
CA MET A 1 -17.11 -12.22 -21.98
C MET A 1 -16.20 -12.25 -20.78
N ALA A 2 -14.99 -11.70 -20.88
CA ALA A 2 -14.10 -11.58 -19.73
C ALA A 2 -14.68 -10.51 -18.81
N THR A 3 -15.15 -10.90 -17.65
CA THR A 3 -15.53 -9.97 -16.58
C THR A 3 -14.28 -9.18 -16.21
N SER A 4 -14.26 -7.88 -16.55
CA SER A 4 -13.23 -6.96 -16.08
C SER A 4 -13.26 -7.01 -14.55
N LYS A 5 -12.31 -7.75 -13.94
CA LYS A 5 -12.13 -7.71 -12.48
C LYS A 5 -11.79 -6.26 -12.12
N SER A 6 -12.65 -5.63 -11.34
CA SER A 6 -12.41 -4.27 -10.84
C SER A 6 -11.16 -4.27 -9.98
N ARG A 7 -10.13 -3.55 -10.40
CA ARG A 7 -8.92 -3.34 -9.60
C ARG A 7 -9.24 -2.27 -8.56
N PHE A 8 -8.98 -2.56 -7.30
CA PHE A 8 -9.30 -1.70 -6.15
C PHE A 8 -8.06 -1.15 -5.44
N GLY A 9 -6.86 -1.42 -5.96
CA GLY A 9 -5.59 -0.90 -5.47
C GLY A 9 -4.80 -0.16 -6.55
N LEU A 10 -3.81 0.62 -6.12
CA LEU A 10 -2.95 1.43 -6.98
C LEU A 10 -1.48 1.19 -6.64
N VAL A 11 -0.65 0.94 -7.64
CA VAL A 11 0.82 0.92 -7.51
C VAL A 11 1.42 2.06 -8.29
N LEU A 12 2.18 2.91 -7.61
CA LEU A 12 3.08 3.88 -8.23
C LEU A 12 4.48 3.24 -8.30
N ASN A 13 4.88 2.87 -9.50
CA ASN A 13 6.18 2.24 -9.75
C ASN A 13 7.13 3.22 -10.44
N GLY A 14 8.42 3.17 -10.11
CA GLY A 14 9.44 3.96 -10.79
C GLY A 14 10.66 4.22 -9.91
N ILE A 15 11.66 4.91 -10.48
CA ILE A 15 12.94 5.19 -9.84
C ILE A 15 12.83 6.03 -8.57
N THR A 16 13.87 6.01 -7.76
CA THR A 16 13.96 6.87 -6.56
C THR A 16 14.00 8.34 -6.96
N GLY A 17 13.29 9.20 -6.23
CA GLY A 17 13.30 10.65 -6.44
C GLY A 17 12.30 11.15 -7.49
N ASN A 18 11.50 10.31 -8.11
CA ASN A 18 10.52 10.70 -9.14
C ASN A 18 9.14 11.14 -8.61
N GLY A 19 9.02 11.40 -7.31
CA GLY A 19 7.84 12.04 -6.74
C GLY A 19 6.71 11.09 -6.28
N LYS A 20 6.88 9.76 -6.28
CA LYS A 20 5.85 8.79 -5.84
C LYS A 20 5.27 9.11 -4.47
N THR A 21 6.14 9.22 -3.47
CA THR A 21 5.76 9.55 -2.08
C THR A 21 5.06 10.89 -1.99
N THR A 22 5.55 11.90 -2.74
CA THR A 22 4.94 13.24 -2.77
C THR A 22 3.52 13.19 -3.33
N LEU A 23 3.30 12.42 -4.39
CA LEU A 23 1.98 12.24 -5.00
C LEU A 23 1.01 11.59 -4.01
N VAL A 24 1.44 10.51 -3.32
CA VAL A 24 0.57 9.84 -2.33
C VAL A 24 0.23 10.77 -1.16
N LYS A 25 1.18 11.55 -0.67
CA LYS A 25 0.93 12.56 0.37
C LYS A 25 -0.02 13.67 -0.10
N ALA A 26 0.10 14.09 -1.35
CA ALA A 26 -0.83 15.05 -1.93
C ALA A 26 -2.25 14.48 -2.03
N MET A 27 -2.39 13.20 -2.43
CA MET A 27 -3.68 12.50 -2.42
C MET A 27 -4.26 12.39 -1.01
N GLN A 28 -3.44 12.07 -0.01
CA GLN A 28 -3.85 12.03 1.40
C GLN A 28 -4.38 13.40 1.86
N ASN A 29 -3.65 14.48 1.58
CA ASN A 29 -4.05 15.83 1.94
C ASN A 29 -5.35 16.25 1.24
N PHE A 30 -5.46 15.97 -0.05
CA PHE A 30 -6.69 16.22 -0.81
C PHE A 30 -7.89 15.46 -0.22
N TYR A 31 -7.71 14.20 0.10
CA TYR A 31 -8.76 13.36 0.69
C TYR A 31 -9.22 13.91 2.05
N ASN A 32 -8.28 14.37 2.88
CA ASN A 32 -8.56 14.96 4.18
C ASN A 32 -9.31 16.30 4.06
N ILE A 33 -9.01 17.11 3.04
CA ILE A 33 -9.69 18.39 2.78
C ILE A 33 -11.12 18.16 2.29
N CYS A 34 -11.31 17.22 1.37
CA CYS A 34 -12.61 16.98 0.74
C CYS A 34 -13.64 16.34 1.66
N LYS A 35 -13.25 15.79 2.82
CA LYS A 35 -14.14 15.13 3.79
C LYS A 35 -15.19 14.26 3.11
N PHE A 36 -14.76 13.37 2.22
CA PHE A 36 -15.67 12.49 1.50
C PHE A 36 -16.52 11.69 2.49
N LYS A 37 -17.84 11.87 2.43
CA LYS A 37 -18.79 10.97 3.09
C LYS A 37 -18.74 9.63 2.37
N ASN A 38 -18.68 8.53 3.12
CA ASN A 38 -18.80 7.21 2.52
C ASN A 38 -20.21 7.07 1.91
N PRO A 39 -20.34 6.82 0.58
CA PRO A 39 -21.66 6.76 -0.06
C PRO A 39 -22.40 5.44 0.22
N LEU A 40 -21.80 4.49 0.96
CA LEU A 40 -22.31 3.11 0.97
C LEU A 40 -23.41 2.82 1.99
N ASN A 41 -23.62 3.63 3.06
CA ASN A 41 -24.79 3.50 3.93
C ASN A 41 -24.86 4.66 4.94
N GLU A 42 -26.04 5.29 5.08
CA GLU A 42 -26.27 6.34 6.10
C GLU A 42 -26.26 5.79 7.54
N GLU A 43 -26.56 4.50 7.74
CA GLU A 43 -26.57 3.85 9.06
C GLU A 43 -25.18 3.33 9.48
N GLU A 44 -24.31 2.97 8.56
CA GLU A 44 -22.91 2.60 8.84
C GLU A 44 -21.95 3.81 8.90
N ALA A 45 -22.41 4.99 8.55
CA ALA A 45 -21.64 6.25 8.57
C ALA A 45 -21.06 6.59 9.95
N VAL A 46 -21.55 5.99 11.02
CA VAL A 46 -21.05 6.19 12.38
C VAL A 46 -19.63 5.65 12.56
N PHE A 47 -19.20 4.65 11.77
CA PHE A 47 -17.86 4.07 11.85
C PHE A 47 -16.82 4.69 10.91
N TYR A 48 -17.24 5.42 9.89
CA TYR A 48 -16.36 6.00 8.86
C TYR A 48 -16.48 7.52 8.76
N THR A 49 -16.65 8.19 9.88
CA THR A 49 -16.85 9.66 9.94
C THR A 49 -15.68 10.47 9.38
N HIS A 50 -14.51 9.85 9.15
CA HIS A 50 -13.39 10.44 8.43
C HIS A 50 -12.69 9.36 7.60
N ALA A 51 -13.12 9.17 6.37
CA ALA A 51 -12.34 8.41 5.40
C ALA A 51 -11.01 9.13 5.21
N SER A 52 -9.97 8.70 5.89
CA SER A 52 -8.61 9.20 5.73
C SER A 52 -7.73 8.13 5.11
N ILE A 53 -6.75 8.54 4.34
CA ILE A 53 -5.70 7.63 3.87
C ILE A 53 -4.72 7.45 5.03
N THR A 54 -4.62 6.24 5.56
CA THR A 54 -3.57 5.89 6.52
C THR A 54 -2.28 5.68 5.74
N PHE A 55 -1.27 6.49 6.01
CA PHE A 55 0.02 6.46 5.31
C PHE A 55 1.12 5.96 6.24
N LEU A 56 1.83 4.91 5.82
CA LEU A 56 2.97 4.32 6.52
C LEU A 56 3.98 3.79 5.50
N THR A 57 5.24 3.81 5.88
CA THR A 57 6.28 3.09 5.12
C THR A 57 6.20 1.58 5.37
N SER A 58 6.72 0.79 4.46
CA SER A 58 6.82 -0.67 4.64
C SER A 58 7.64 -1.04 5.89
N LYS A 59 8.68 -0.25 6.20
CA LYS A 59 9.49 -0.42 7.43
C LYS A 59 8.70 -0.13 8.70
N GLU A 60 7.89 0.94 8.71
CA GLU A 60 7.02 1.25 9.86
C GLU A 60 5.99 0.15 10.09
N LEU A 61 5.39 -0.40 9.04
CA LEU A 61 4.48 -1.54 9.16
C LEU A 61 5.17 -2.78 9.73
N TYR A 62 6.38 -3.06 9.28
CA TYR A 62 7.20 -4.15 9.81
C TYR A 62 7.48 -3.95 11.32
N HIS A 63 7.86 -2.74 11.75
CA HIS A 63 8.07 -2.43 13.16
C HIS A 63 6.79 -2.49 13.99
N LEU A 64 5.64 -2.07 13.44
CA LEU A 64 4.36 -2.20 14.12
C LEU A 64 3.99 -3.66 14.40
N TYR A 65 4.23 -4.55 13.44
CA TYR A 65 4.02 -5.99 13.64
C TYR A 65 4.84 -6.53 14.82
N ALA A 66 6.09 -6.06 14.95
CA ALA A 66 7.00 -6.49 16.00
C ALA A 66 6.66 -5.94 17.40
N GLN A 67 6.12 -4.71 17.47
CA GLN A 67 6.05 -3.93 18.70
C GLN A 67 4.62 -3.55 19.14
N ASP A 68 3.68 -3.43 18.21
CA ASP A 68 2.32 -2.98 18.46
C ASP A 68 1.30 -3.67 17.53
N ASN A 69 1.00 -4.93 17.84
CA ASN A 69 0.04 -5.72 17.06
C ASN A 69 -1.33 -5.02 16.93
N LYS A 70 -1.77 -4.28 17.95
CA LYS A 70 -3.07 -3.57 17.89
C LYS A 70 -3.08 -2.45 16.84
N ARG A 71 -1.94 -1.75 16.67
CA ARG A 71 -1.81 -0.77 15.60
C ARG A 71 -1.66 -1.42 14.24
N PHE A 72 -0.94 -2.53 14.17
CA PHE A 72 -0.85 -3.32 12.94
C PHE A 72 -2.22 -3.81 12.48
N ASP A 73 -3.03 -4.37 13.39
CA ASP A 73 -4.41 -4.80 13.11
C ASP A 73 -5.31 -3.64 12.63
N ARG A 74 -5.13 -2.45 13.20
CA ARG A 74 -5.82 -1.25 12.70
C ARG A 74 -5.42 -0.90 11.28
N CYS A 75 -4.13 -1.04 10.92
CA CYS A 75 -3.65 -0.83 9.55
C CYS A 75 -4.23 -1.88 8.59
N MET A 76 -4.37 -3.14 9.02
CA MET A 76 -5.01 -4.18 8.23
C MET A 76 -6.45 -3.82 7.87
N ASN A 77 -7.20 -3.20 8.80
CA ASN A 77 -8.63 -2.91 8.68
C ASN A 77 -8.97 -1.47 8.25
N THR A 78 -7.99 -0.57 8.14
CA THR A 78 -8.26 0.79 7.68
C THR A 78 -8.83 0.80 6.26
N PHE A 79 -9.75 1.73 5.96
CA PHE A 79 -10.43 1.76 4.66
C PHE A 79 -9.44 1.95 3.51
N ILE A 80 -8.62 3.00 3.52
CA ILE A 80 -7.54 3.20 2.54
C ILE A 80 -6.21 3.16 3.25
N LEU A 81 -5.33 2.24 2.86
CA LEU A 81 -3.96 2.16 3.33
C LEU A 81 -3.00 2.54 2.21
N ALA A 82 -2.08 3.46 2.49
CA ALA A 82 -0.96 3.77 1.63
C ALA A 82 0.33 3.21 2.25
N ILE A 83 1.01 2.35 1.51
CA ILE A 83 2.28 1.72 1.88
C ILE A 83 3.37 2.34 1.02
N ASP A 84 4.26 3.11 1.63
CA ASP A 84 5.37 3.77 0.93
C ASP A 84 6.63 2.90 0.95
N ASP A 85 7.37 2.95 -0.14
CA ASP A 85 8.65 2.26 -0.34
C ASP A 85 8.57 0.73 -0.09
N LEU A 86 7.53 0.06 -0.62
CA LEU A 86 7.42 -1.40 -0.57
C LEU A 86 8.67 -2.04 -1.18
N GLY A 87 9.27 -2.95 -0.44
CA GLY A 87 10.50 -3.64 -0.81
C GLY A 87 11.73 -3.21 -0.04
N THR A 88 11.66 -2.14 0.77
CA THR A 88 12.78 -1.66 1.58
C THR A 88 12.81 -2.23 3.00
N GLU A 89 11.74 -2.88 3.44
CA GLU A 89 11.66 -3.60 4.71
C GLU A 89 12.43 -4.94 4.65
N GLU A 90 12.69 -5.52 5.82
CA GLU A 90 13.19 -6.89 5.94
C GLU A 90 12.13 -7.89 5.45
N SER A 91 12.57 -8.97 4.80
CA SER A 91 11.65 -9.94 4.20
C SER A 91 10.90 -10.75 5.25
N ASP A 92 11.60 -11.14 6.31
CA ASP A 92 11.11 -12.05 7.32
C ASP A 92 11.27 -11.46 8.72
N PHE A 93 10.24 -11.57 9.54
CA PHE A 93 10.31 -11.30 10.97
C PHE A 93 10.50 -12.61 11.72
N CYS A 94 11.60 -12.74 12.46
CA CYS A 94 11.89 -13.92 13.26
C CYS A 94 11.58 -13.67 14.74
N GLN A 95 10.65 -14.45 15.30
CA GLN A 95 10.34 -14.40 16.73
C GLN A 95 10.17 -15.81 17.28
N TYR A 96 10.89 -16.13 18.35
CA TYR A 96 10.87 -17.46 19.00
C TYR A 96 11.06 -18.65 18.03
N GLY A 97 11.96 -18.49 17.03
CA GLY A 97 12.23 -19.51 16.03
C GLY A 97 11.21 -19.62 14.88
N ASN A 98 10.16 -18.85 14.91
CA ASN A 98 9.17 -18.77 13.83
C ASN A 98 9.47 -17.59 12.89
N ARG A 99 9.25 -17.83 11.59
CA ARG A 99 9.36 -16.79 10.55
C ARG A 99 7.96 -16.29 10.20
N TYR A 100 7.80 -14.97 10.26
CA TYR A 100 6.58 -14.27 9.89
C TYR A 100 6.86 -13.35 8.72
N LYS A 101 5.86 -13.12 7.89
CA LYS A 101 5.91 -12.22 6.73
C LYS A 101 4.82 -11.16 6.83
N PRO A 102 5.03 -10.12 7.63
CA PRO A 102 3.98 -9.17 7.99
C PRO A 102 3.33 -8.49 6.78
N LEU A 103 4.11 -8.09 5.77
CA LEU A 103 3.60 -7.41 4.59
C LEU A 103 2.80 -8.37 3.68
N GLU A 104 3.23 -9.63 3.58
CA GLU A 104 2.49 -10.66 2.83
C GLU A 104 1.15 -10.96 3.50
N GLU A 105 1.12 -11.06 4.82
CA GLU A 105 -0.09 -11.25 5.61
C GLU A 105 -1.05 -10.07 5.45
N LEU A 106 -0.58 -8.85 5.65
CA LEU A 106 -1.36 -7.63 5.51
C LEU A 106 -1.95 -7.48 4.10
N LEU A 107 -1.14 -7.62 3.07
CA LEU A 107 -1.59 -7.47 1.68
C LEU A 107 -2.57 -8.58 1.28
N SER A 108 -2.36 -9.82 1.76
CA SER A 108 -3.28 -10.94 1.53
C SER A 108 -4.63 -10.71 2.20
N TYR A 109 -4.62 -10.24 3.45
CA TYR A 109 -5.83 -9.90 4.20
C TYR A 109 -6.64 -8.81 3.49
N ARG A 110 -5.97 -7.75 3.03
CA ARG A 110 -6.62 -6.64 2.33
C ARG A 110 -7.15 -7.04 0.95
N TYR A 111 -6.43 -7.93 0.26
CA TYR A 111 -6.91 -8.53 -1.00
C TYR A 111 -8.22 -9.29 -0.80
N GLU A 112 -8.30 -10.16 0.20
CA GLU A 112 -9.49 -10.98 0.47
C GLU A 112 -10.74 -10.15 0.82
N ARG A 113 -10.54 -8.95 1.37
CA ARG A 113 -11.60 -8.00 1.74
C ARG A 113 -11.80 -6.87 0.74
N MET A 114 -11.09 -6.88 -0.38
CA MET A 114 -11.12 -5.84 -1.41
C MET A 114 -10.93 -4.43 -0.84
N LEU A 115 -10.04 -4.28 0.17
CA LEU A 115 -9.75 -2.99 0.79
C LEU A 115 -8.80 -2.17 -0.09
N PRO A 116 -9.16 -0.92 -0.45
CA PRO A 116 -8.33 -0.06 -1.29
C PRO A 116 -6.94 0.14 -0.69
N THR A 117 -5.91 -0.18 -1.48
CA THR A 117 -4.52 -0.12 -1.04
C THR A 117 -3.68 0.62 -2.08
N ILE A 118 -2.91 1.62 -1.63
CA ILE A 118 -1.98 2.38 -2.47
C ILE A 118 -0.58 1.92 -2.09
N VAL A 119 0.25 1.64 -3.09
CA VAL A 119 1.64 1.20 -2.86
C VAL A 119 2.58 2.03 -3.70
N THR A 120 3.69 2.48 -3.12
CA THR A 120 4.82 2.97 -3.89
C THR A 120 5.95 1.95 -3.85
N THR A 121 6.64 1.75 -4.95
CA THR A 121 7.77 0.81 -5.02
C THR A 121 8.71 1.14 -6.16
N ASN A 122 9.97 0.74 -6.00
CA ASN A 122 10.97 0.72 -7.07
C ASN A 122 11.16 -0.69 -7.65
N LEU A 123 10.48 -1.69 -7.09
CA LEU A 123 10.62 -3.07 -7.52
C LEU A 123 9.87 -3.31 -8.83
N SER A 124 10.49 -4.06 -9.72
CA SER A 124 9.79 -4.63 -10.87
C SER A 124 8.82 -5.75 -10.42
N GLY A 125 7.86 -6.11 -11.26
CA GLY A 125 6.96 -7.22 -10.97
C GLY A 125 7.72 -8.55 -10.72
N LYS A 126 8.85 -8.77 -11.41
CA LYS A 126 9.74 -9.91 -11.18
C LYS A 126 10.36 -9.84 -9.78
N ALA A 127 10.88 -8.68 -9.37
CA ALA A 127 11.48 -8.50 -8.05
C ALA A 127 10.46 -8.63 -6.90
N ILE A 128 9.20 -8.19 -7.13
CA ILE A 128 8.08 -8.44 -6.20
C ILE A 128 7.86 -9.93 -6.02
N ARG A 129 7.83 -10.70 -7.12
CA ARG A 129 7.66 -12.16 -7.10
C ARG A 129 8.82 -12.87 -6.38
N GLU A 130 10.05 -12.45 -6.63
CA GLU A 130 11.25 -13.00 -5.98
C GLU A 130 11.25 -12.71 -4.47
N LYS A 131 10.83 -11.51 -4.05
CA LYS A 131 10.84 -11.11 -2.64
C LYS A 131 9.67 -11.68 -1.83
N TYR A 132 8.46 -11.66 -2.37
CA TYR A 132 7.24 -11.99 -1.64
C TYR A 132 6.60 -13.33 -2.07
N GLY A 133 7.12 -13.97 -3.11
CA GLY A 133 6.62 -15.24 -3.64
C GLY A 133 5.48 -15.09 -4.64
N ASP A 134 5.19 -16.20 -5.32
CA ASP A 134 4.22 -16.26 -6.42
C ASP A 134 2.82 -15.89 -5.98
N ARG A 135 2.37 -16.40 -4.85
CA ARG A 135 1.01 -16.19 -4.34
C ARG A 135 0.68 -14.72 -4.13
N LEU A 136 1.60 -13.97 -3.50
CA LEU A 136 1.38 -12.53 -3.30
C LEU A 136 1.49 -11.77 -4.61
N ALA A 137 2.45 -12.10 -5.47
CA ALA A 137 2.62 -11.44 -6.76
C ALA A 137 1.38 -11.59 -7.65
N ASP A 138 0.75 -12.76 -7.65
CA ASP A 138 -0.48 -13.00 -8.42
C ASP A 138 -1.66 -12.18 -7.87
N ARG A 139 -1.86 -12.18 -6.54
CA ARG A 139 -2.86 -11.33 -5.88
C ARG A 139 -2.63 -9.84 -6.15
N PHE A 140 -1.37 -9.42 -6.11
CA PHE A 140 -0.95 -8.05 -6.39
C PHE A 140 -1.32 -7.64 -7.82
N ASN A 141 -1.07 -8.51 -8.81
CA ASN A 141 -1.46 -8.29 -10.21
C ASN A 141 -2.97 -8.22 -10.40
N GLU A 142 -3.74 -8.97 -9.61
CA GLU A 142 -5.21 -8.96 -9.69
C GLU A 142 -5.81 -7.68 -9.09
N MET A 143 -5.32 -7.26 -7.92
CA MET A 143 -5.90 -6.15 -7.17
C MET A 143 -5.40 -4.77 -7.58
N MET A 144 -4.16 -4.67 -8.12
CA MET A 144 -3.48 -3.40 -8.32
C MET A 144 -3.57 -2.90 -9.76
N GLN A 145 -3.86 -1.62 -9.91
CA GLN A 145 -3.58 -0.87 -11.13
C GLN A 145 -2.17 -0.31 -11.03
N VAL A 146 -1.30 -0.67 -11.95
CA VAL A 146 0.08 -0.16 -11.98
C VAL A 146 0.13 1.13 -12.78
N VAL A 147 0.71 2.16 -12.20
CA VAL A 147 1.07 3.42 -12.86
C VAL A 147 2.59 3.57 -12.80
N THR A 148 3.22 3.55 -13.95
CA THR A 148 4.65 3.78 -14.07
C THR A 148 4.91 5.29 -14.08
N MET A 149 5.69 5.75 -13.12
CA MET A 149 6.10 7.15 -13.02
C MET A 149 7.24 7.46 -14.00
N PRO A 150 7.36 8.69 -14.47
CA PRO A 150 8.47 9.09 -15.34
C PRO A 150 9.85 8.82 -14.72
N ASP A 151 10.82 8.47 -15.55
CA ASP A 151 12.22 8.28 -15.15
C ASP A 151 12.96 9.61 -14.97
N ILE A 152 12.36 10.51 -14.19
CA ILE A 152 12.91 11.83 -13.88
C ILE A 152 13.19 11.87 -12.38
N ASN A 153 14.43 12.15 -12.00
CA ASN A 153 14.81 12.36 -10.62
C ASN A 153 14.69 13.86 -10.28
N PHE A 154 13.64 14.24 -9.55
CA PHE A 154 13.41 15.62 -9.12
C PHE A 154 14.30 16.07 -7.96
N ARG A 155 15.08 15.18 -7.36
CA ARG A 155 16.03 15.52 -6.27
C ARG A 155 17.39 15.97 -6.79
N THR A 156 17.71 15.65 -8.03
CA THR A 156 18.96 16.09 -8.66
C THR A 156 18.66 17.38 -9.43
N PRO A 157 19.43 18.47 -9.21
CA PRO A 157 19.29 19.66 -10.05
C PRO A 157 19.47 19.28 -11.51
N GLN A 158 18.54 19.65 -12.37
CA GLN A 158 18.73 19.52 -13.81
C GLN A 158 19.78 20.57 -14.18
N THR A 159 21.01 20.14 -14.46
CA THR A 159 22.01 21.01 -15.10
C THR A 159 21.53 21.26 -16.51
N GLU A 160 21.18 22.51 -16.83
CA GLU A 160 20.97 23.02 -18.17
C GLU A 160 22.24 22.90 -18.99
#